data_55a5a5f30b098df936660e449233525e
#
_entry.id   55a5a5f30b098df936660e449233525e
#
_cell.length_a   1.000
_cell.length_b   1.000
_cell.length_c   1.000
_cell.angle_alpha   90.00
_cell.angle_beta   90.00
_cell.angle_gamma   90.00
#
_symmetry.space_group_name_H-M   'P 1'
#
loop_
_entity.id
_entity.type
_entity.pdbx_description
1 polymer ?
#
loop_
_entity_poly.entity_id
_entity_poly.type
_entity_poly.pdbx_seq_one_letter_code
_entity_poly.pdbx_strand_id
1 'polypeptide(L)'
;MAIYHLRATMISRSQGRSATAAAAYRVAERIEDRRTGLTFDYAARGGVDHTEILAPDHAPDWVRDRSELWNRVEEAETRKNSQVAREVRVALPAELTHAQRLELVREFVRSQFVDRGMVADIALHAPGRIGDERNHHAHILLTTREVDAEGSVSDGGSVPRGGFTTKNRDWNKVEVLEGWREAWARDSN
;
A
#
# COMPACT_ATOMS: atom_id res chain seq x y z
N MET A 1 -23.73 10.46 10.05
CA MET A 1 -23.69 9.28 9.16
C MET A 1 -22.26 9.17 8.63
N ALA A 2 -21.53 8.18 9.10
CA ALA A 2 -20.16 7.99 8.66
C ALA A 2 -20.16 7.58 7.17
N ILE A 3 -19.38 8.29 6.36
CA ILE A 3 -19.26 7.98 4.93
C ILE A 3 -18.24 6.86 4.80
N TYR A 4 -18.73 5.62 4.69
CA TYR A 4 -17.88 4.44 4.51
C TYR A 4 -17.35 4.38 3.08
N HIS A 5 -16.36 5.22 2.80
CA HIS A 5 -15.80 5.27 1.46
C HIS A 5 -14.49 4.49 1.40
N LEU A 6 -14.50 3.40 0.63
CA LEU A 6 -13.30 2.67 0.25
C LEU A 6 -13.18 2.66 -1.28
N ARG A 7 -12.05 3.11 -1.77
CA ARG A 7 -11.70 3.08 -3.19
C ARG A 7 -10.41 2.29 -3.39
N ALA A 8 -10.41 1.38 -4.36
CA ALA A 8 -9.24 0.65 -4.78
C ALA A 8 -8.89 1.01 -6.23
N THR A 9 -7.61 1.27 -6.50
CA THR A 9 -7.08 1.56 -7.83
C THR A 9 -5.75 0.85 -8.05
N MET A 10 -5.45 0.52 -9.31
CA MET A 10 -4.16 -0.05 -9.68
C MET A 10 -3.19 1.05 -10.12
N ILE A 11 -1.95 0.92 -9.71
CA ILE A 11 -0.83 1.72 -10.19
C ILE A 11 -0.17 0.93 -11.31
N SER A 12 -0.17 1.48 -12.52
CA SER A 12 0.32 0.79 -13.71
C SER A 12 1.34 1.64 -14.48
N ARG A 13 2.36 0.98 -15.02
CA ARG A 13 3.34 1.62 -15.91
C ARG A 13 2.72 2.14 -17.20
N SER A 14 1.68 1.50 -17.71
CA SER A 14 0.96 1.98 -18.91
C SER A 14 0.35 3.37 -18.73
N GLN A 15 0.13 3.79 -17.50
CA GLN A 15 -0.36 5.12 -17.14
C GLN A 15 0.77 6.11 -16.82
N GLY A 16 2.03 5.76 -17.09
CA GLY A 16 3.19 6.56 -16.72
C GLY A 16 3.47 6.63 -15.22
N ARG A 17 2.98 5.67 -14.45
CA ARG A 17 3.08 5.63 -12.98
C ARG A 17 4.09 4.59 -12.52
N SER A 18 4.65 4.81 -11.33
CA SER A 18 5.57 3.88 -10.67
C SER A 18 5.19 3.69 -9.21
N ALA A 19 5.59 2.54 -8.64
CA ALA A 19 5.38 2.26 -7.22
C ALA A 19 6.23 3.18 -6.33
N THR A 20 7.47 3.47 -6.74
CA THR A 20 8.39 4.36 -6.02
C THR A 20 7.85 5.79 -5.93
N ALA A 21 7.36 6.36 -7.05
CA ALA A 21 6.74 7.68 -7.05
C ALA A 21 5.44 7.71 -6.24
N ALA A 22 4.63 6.67 -6.35
CA ALA A 22 3.39 6.55 -5.60
C ALA A 22 3.64 6.51 -4.10
N ALA A 23 4.63 5.73 -3.64
CA ALA A 23 5.01 5.66 -2.24
C ALA A 23 5.54 7.01 -1.75
N ALA A 24 6.52 7.59 -2.44
CA ALA A 24 7.12 8.87 -2.06
C ALA A 24 6.07 9.98 -1.89
N TYR A 25 5.12 10.06 -2.81
CA TYR A 25 4.05 11.07 -2.77
C TYR A 25 3.14 10.90 -1.55
N ARG A 26 2.74 9.67 -1.22
CA ARG A 26 1.78 9.40 -0.13
C ARG A 26 2.35 9.61 1.25
N VAL A 27 3.63 9.29 1.42
CA VAL A 27 4.30 9.43 2.72
C VAL A 27 5.06 10.75 2.87
N ALA A 28 5.10 11.58 1.83
CA ALA A 28 5.86 12.83 1.79
C ALA A 28 7.36 12.62 2.07
N GLU A 29 7.96 11.68 1.37
CA GLU A 29 9.38 11.35 1.46
C GLU A 29 10.09 11.51 0.11
N ARG A 30 11.41 11.35 0.14
CA ARG A 30 12.27 11.28 -1.03
C ARG A 30 12.62 9.81 -1.29
N ILE A 31 12.35 9.34 -2.51
CA ILE A 31 12.72 7.99 -2.95
C ILE A 31 13.41 8.06 -4.31
N GLU A 32 14.57 7.44 -4.41
CA GLU A 32 15.27 7.23 -5.68
C GLU A 32 14.72 5.96 -6.34
N ASP A 33 14.34 6.07 -7.61
CA ASP A 33 13.91 4.94 -8.43
C ASP A 33 15.11 4.36 -9.17
N ARG A 34 15.54 3.16 -8.75
CA ARG A 34 16.74 2.51 -9.32
C ARG A 34 16.54 2.07 -10.76
N ARG A 35 15.31 1.79 -11.16
CA ARG A 35 14.99 1.36 -12.53
C ARG A 35 15.16 2.49 -13.55
N THR A 36 14.81 3.70 -13.18
CA THR A 36 14.85 4.87 -14.09
C THR A 36 15.95 5.86 -13.80
N GLY A 37 16.56 5.79 -12.60
CA GLY A 37 17.51 6.77 -12.10
C GLY A 37 16.87 8.11 -11.68
N LEU A 38 15.53 8.20 -11.71
CA LEU A 38 14.80 9.39 -11.25
C LEU A 38 14.71 9.43 -9.73
N THR A 39 14.70 10.62 -9.17
CA THR A 39 14.41 10.84 -7.75
C THR A 39 13.06 11.51 -7.60
N PHE A 40 12.19 10.91 -6.81
CA PHE A 40 10.88 11.48 -6.46
C PHE A 40 11.00 12.09 -5.06
N ASP A 41 10.95 13.41 -4.97
CA ASP A 41 11.12 14.14 -3.71
C ASP A 41 9.85 14.92 -3.37
N TYR A 42 9.14 14.44 -2.38
CA TYR A 42 7.92 15.05 -1.83
C TYR A 42 8.07 15.40 -0.35
N ALA A 43 9.31 15.46 0.16
CA ALA A 43 9.59 15.72 1.58
C ALA A 43 9.01 17.05 2.09
N ALA A 44 8.82 18.03 1.20
CA ALA A 44 8.21 19.31 1.55
C ALA A 44 6.67 19.29 1.67
N ARG A 45 6.00 18.18 1.28
CA ARG A 45 4.55 18.06 1.43
C ARG A 45 4.15 17.94 2.89
N GLY A 46 3.14 18.71 3.29
CA GLY A 46 2.51 18.59 4.59
C GLY A 46 1.28 17.67 4.58
N GLY A 47 0.64 17.53 5.74
CA GLY A 47 -0.64 16.86 5.89
C GLY A 47 -0.54 15.35 6.14
N VAL A 48 0.66 14.79 6.27
CA VAL A 48 0.87 13.39 6.63
C VAL A 48 1.04 13.28 8.15
N ASP A 49 0.09 12.62 8.82
CA ASP A 49 0.10 12.47 10.27
C ASP A 49 0.89 11.25 10.74
N HIS A 50 0.88 10.18 9.97
CA HIS A 50 1.53 8.93 10.35
C HIS A 50 1.82 8.09 9.12
N THR A 51 2.96 7.41 9.13
CA THR A 51 3.33 6.42 8.11
C THR A 51 3.93 5.19 8.78
N GLU A 52 3.62 4.00 8.27
CA GLU A 52 4.27 2.76 8.65
C GLU A 52 4.08 1.69 7.58
N ILE A 53 4.93 0.67 7.64
CA ILE A 53 4.82 -0.52 6.79
C ILE A 53 4.43 -1.70 7.66
N LEU A 54 3.35 -2.38 7.28
CA LEU A 54 2.90 -3.63 7.88
C LEU A 54 3.16 -4.79 6.93
N ALA A 55 3.71 -5.87 7.45
CA ALA A 55 4.11 -7.02 6.65
C ALA A 55 3.83 -8.34 7.41
N PRO A 56 3.69 -9.46 6.68
CA PRO A 56 3.61 -10.78 7.29
C PRO A 56 4.83 -11.06 8.19
N ASP A 57 4.65 -11.86 9.23
CA ASP A 57 5.72 -12.16 10.21
C ASP A 57 6.95 -12.82 9.59
N HIS A 58 6.75 -13.60 8.51
CA HIS A 58 7.84 -14.26 7.79
C HIS A 58 8.59 -13.34 6.83
N ALA A 59 8.12 -12.09 6.63
CA ALA A 59 8.75 -11.17 5.69
C ALA A 59 10.17 -10.79 6.13
N PRO A 60 11.12 -10.69 5.19
CA PRO A 60 12.48 -10.26 5.50
C PRO A 60 12.51 -8.79 5.94
N ASP A 61 13.54 -8.40 6.67
CA ASP A 61 13.65 -7.07 7.29
C ASP A 61 13.63 -5.92 6.26
N TRP A 62 14.11 -6.15 5.04
CA TRP A 62 14.16 -5.10 4.01
C TRP A 62 12.78 -4.58 3.60
N VAL A 63 11.68 -5.31 3.84
CA VAL A 63 10.32 -4.82 3.53
C VAL A 63 9.94 -3.59 4.36
N ARG A 64 10.61 -3.37 5.48
CA ARG A 64 10.37 -2.22 6.37
C ARG A 64 11.16 -0.98 5.96
N ASP A 65 12.11 -1.11 5.04
CA ASP A 65 12.76 0.00 4.36
C ASP A 65 11.92 0.35 3.13
N ARG A 66 11.25 1.49 3.16
CA ARG A 66 10.30 1.92 2.12
C ARG A 66 10.97 2.05 0.76
N SER A 67 12.14 2.63 0.68
CA SER A 67 12.90 2.75 -0.57
C SER A 67 13.26 1.39 -1.13
N GLU A 68 13.76 0.49 -0.29
CA GLU A 68 14.12 -0.87 -0.69
C GLU A 68 12.90 -1.67 -1.14
N LEU A 69 11.80 -1.62 -0.36
CA LEU A 69 10.56 -2.31 -0.68
C LEU A 69 10.05 -1.96 -2.08
N TRP A 70 9.87 -0.67 -2.36
CA TRP A 70 9.24 -0.25 -3.61
C TRP A 70 10.18 -0.31 -4.80
N ASN A 71 11.49 -0.19 -4.61
CA ASN A 71 12.46 -0.48 -5.65
C ASN A 71 12.46 -1.98 -6.02
N ARG A 72 12.41 -2.87 -5.05
CA ARG A 72 12.30 -4.32 -5.34
C ARG A 72 10.99 -4.69 -6.02
N VAL A 73 9.88 -4.03 -5.66
CA VAL A 73 8.61 -4.17 -6.39
C VAL A 73 8.78 -3.79 -7.86
N GLU A 74 9.42 -2.66 -8.15
CA GLU A 74 9.70 -2.24 -9.52
C GLU A 74 10.60 -3.23 -10.27
N GLU A 75 11.63 -3.72 -9.62
CA GLU A 75 12.58 -4.69 -10.19
C GLU A 75 11.92 -6.06 -10.48
N ALA A 76 10.92 -6.46 -9.70
CA ALA A 76 10.17 -7.68 -9.92
C ALA A 76 9.29 -7.65 -11.18
N GLU A 77 8.99 -6.45 -11.68
CA GLU A 77 8.13 -6.24 -12.83
C GLU A 77 8.95 -5.95 -14.09
N THR A 78 8.82 -6.78 -15.11
CA THR A 78 9.63 -6.71 -16.33
C THR A 78 8.91 -6.11 -17.52
N ARG A 79 7.56 -6.06 -17.50
CA ARG A 79 6.75 -5.61 -18.63
C ARG A 79 6.50 -4.10 -18.59
N LYS A 80 6.41 -3.49 -19.77
CA LYS A 80 6.14 -2.06 -19.94
C LYS A 80 4.75 -1.62 -19.44
N ASN A 81 3.82 -2.55 -19.33
CA ASN A 81 2.44 -2.31 -18.88
C ASN A 81 2.13 -2.97 -17.54
N SER A 82 3.16 -3.32 -16.76
CA SER A 82 2.93 -3.98 -15.47
C SER A 82 2.13 -3.12 -14.50
N GLN A 83 1.20 -3.77 -13.83
CA GLN A 83 0.58 -3.26 -12.61
C GLN A 83 1.58 -3.48 -11.48
N VAL A 84 2.03 -2.40 -10.86
CA VAL A 84 3.14 -2.44 -9.89
C VAL A 84 2.69 -2.38 -8.45
N ALA A 85 1.52 -1.80 -8.19
CA ALA A 85 0.95 -1.70 -6.84
C ALA A 85 -0.57 -1.52 -6.92
N ARG A 86 -1.24 -1.80 -5.80
CA ARG A 86 -2.64 -1.44 -5.58
C ARG A 86 -2.70 -0.39 -4.50
N GLU A 87 -3.50 0.64 -4.73
CA GLU A 87 -3.85 1.60 -3.69
C GLU A 87 -5.26 1.34 -3.19
N VAL A 88 -5.42 1.27 -1.87
CA VAL A 88 -6.71 1.36 -1.21
C VAL A 88 -6.74 2.65 -0.42
N ARG A 89 -7.74 3.48 -0.67
CA ARG A 89 -7.99 4.71 0.07
C ARG A 89 -9.28 4.57 0.85
N VAL A 90 -9.23 4.90 2.15
CA VAL A 90 -10.38 4.86 3.04
C VAL A 90 -10.59 6.21 3.73
N ALA A 91 -11.85 6.61 3.86
CA ALA A 91 -12.23 7.74 4.70
C ALA A 91 -12.25 7.28 6.16
N LEU A 92 -11.69 8.12 7.04
CA LEU A 92 -11.60 7.83 8.48
C LEU A 92 -12.66 8.60 9.25
N PRO A 93 -13.31 7.97 10.27
CA PRO A 93 -14.28 8.68 11.10
C PRO A 93 -13.65 9.89 11.81
N ALA A 94 -14.24 11.06 11.63
CA ALA A 94 -13.76 12.30 12.23
C ALA A 94 -13.92 12.32 13.76
N GLU A 95 -14.89 11.57 14.25
CA GLU A 95 -15.23 11.46 15.68
C GLU A 95 -14.16 10.75 16.50
N LEU A 96 -13.35 9.90 15.84
CA LEU A 96 -12.29 9.17 16.51
C LEU A 96 -11.07 10.06 16.78
N THR A 97 -10.36 9.77 17.84
CA THR A 97 -9.03 10.35 18.10
C THR A 97 -8.01 9.86 17.07
N HIS A 98 -6.88 10.53 16.96
CA HIS A 98 -5.78 10.08 16.10
C HIS A 98 -5.36 8.64 16.42
N ALA A 99 -5.19 8.31 17.71
CA ALA A 99 -4.82 6.97 18.16
C ALA A 99 -5.87 5.91 17.77
N GLN A 100 -7.14 6.23 17.89
CA GLN A 100 -8.23 5.33 17.50
C GLN A 100 -8.29 5.13 15.99
N ARG A 101 -8.11 6.19 15.20
CA ARG A 101 -8.02 6.07 13.73
C ARG A 101 -6.86 5.19 13.30
N LEU A 102 -5.69 5.37 13.92
CA LEU A 102 -4.51 4.57 13.62
C LEU A 102 -4.74 3.08 13.92
N GLU A 103 -5.31 2.77 15.09
CA GLU A 103 -5.60 1.38 15.45
C GLU A 103 -6.63 0.75 14.53
N LEU A 104 -7.69 1.48 14.16
CA LEU A 104 -8.70 1.04 13.20
C LEU A 104 -8.07 0.66 11.85
N VAL A 105 -7.18 1.50 11.33
CA VAL A 105 -6.47 1.22 10.06
C VAL A 105 -5.55 0.02 10.20
N ARG A 106 -4.81 -0.09 11.29
CA ARG A 106 -3.90 -1.23 11.53
C ARG A 106 -4.65 -2.56 11.57
N GLU A 107 -5.74 -2.63 12.31
CA GLU A 107 -6.57 -3.84 12.41
C GLU A 107 -7.14 -4.24 11.04
N PHE A 108 -7.72 -3.28 10.33
CA PHE A 108 -8.24 -3.50 8.99
C PHE A 108 -7.17 -3.99 8.01
N VAL A 109 -6.02 -3.33 7.98
CA VAL A 109 -4.91 -3.68 7.08
C VAL A 109 -4.36 -5.07 7.39
N ARG A 110 -4.18 -5.39 8.67
CA ARG A 110 -3.70 -6.73 9.06
C ARG A 110 -4.67 -7.82 8.64
N SER A 111 -5.95 -7.67 8.99
CA SER A 111 -6.96 -8.71 8.71
C SER A 111 -7.25 -8.87 7.23
N GLN A 112 -7.28 -7.79 6.46
CA GLN A 112 -7.70 -7.84 5.06
C GLN A 112 -6.56 -8.01 4.06
N PHE A 113 -5.36 -7.55 4.38
CA PHE A 113 -4.24 -7.53 3.44
C PHE A 113 -3.03 -8.33 3.93
N VAL A 114 -2.49 -8.01 5.11
CA VAL A 114 -1.25 -8.61 5.62
C VAL A 114 -1.44 -10.11 5.88
N ASP A 115 -2.55 -10.52 6.47
CA ASP A 115 -2.86 -11.94 6.73
C ASP A 115 -3.04 -12.75 5.44
N ARG A 116 -3.24 -12.09 4.30
CA ARG A 116 -3.28 -12.71 2.97
C ARG A 116 -1.91 -12.75 2.26
N GLY A 117 -0.88 -12.20 2.88
CA GLY A 117 0.48 -12.20 2.36
C GLY A 117 0.94 -10.90 1.70
N MET A 118 0.09 -9.86 1.67
CA MET A 118 0.47 -8.56 1.14
C MET A 118 1.36 -7.80 2.11
N VAL A 119 2.27 -6.97 1.58
CA VAL A 119 2.93 -5.91 2.33
C VAL A 119 2.15 -4.62 2.10
N ALA A 120 1.88 -3.90 3.16
CA ALA A 120 1.10 -2.68 3.15
C ALA A 120 1.92 -1.49 3.68
N ASP A 121 2.03 -0.45 2.87
CA ASP A 121 2.62 0.83 3.25
C ASP A 121 1.48 1.82 3.48
N ILE A 122 1.26 2.20 4.73
CA ILE A 122 0.14 3.05 5.13
C ILE A 122 0.58 4.48 5.41
N ALA A 123 -0.27 5.43 5.02
CA ALA A 123 -0.11 6.84 5.32
C ALA A 123 -1.45 7.43 5.75
N LEU A 124 -1.53 7.95 6.96
CA LEU A 124 -2.68 8.69 7.46
C LEU A 124 -2.53 10.16 7.12
N HIS A 125 -3.54 10.74 6.50
CA HIS A 125 -3.56 12.13 6.08
C HIS A 125 -4.59 12.93 6.88
N ALA A 126 -4.16 14.09 7.36
CA ALA A 126 -5.05 15.08 7.93
C ALA A 126 -5.88 15.79 6.85
N PRO A 127 -7.02 16.40 7.22
CA PRO A 127 -7.76 17.29 6.34
C PRO A 127 -6.87 18.42 5.81
N GLY A 128 -7.10 18.82 4.55
CA GLY A 128 -6.43 19.99 3.98
C GLY A 128 -6.84 21.28 4.70
N ARG A 129 -6.03 22.35 4.52
CA ARG A 129 -6.34 23.68 5.08
C ARG A 129 -7.59 24.29 4.49
N ILE A 130 -7.98 23.87 3.29
CA ILE A 130 -9.16 24.34 2.57
C ILE A 130 -10.04 23.12 2.33
N GLY A 131 -11.27 23.16 2.83
CA GLY A 131 -12.22 22.06 2.67
C GLY A 131 -12.82 21.60 3.99
N ASP A 132 -13.34 20.39 3.99
CA ASP A 132 -14.00 19.79 5.16
C ASP A 132 -12.95 19.32 6.18
N GLU A 133 -12.95 19.90 7.36
CA GLU A 133 -12.06 19.54 8.49
C GLU A 133 -12.25 18.10 8.96
N ARG A 134 -13.32 17.43 8.53
CA ARG A 134 -13.61 16.02 8.85
C ARG A 134 -12.97 15.04 7.85
N ASN A 135 -12.32 15.52 6.80
CA ASN A 135 -11.77 14.69 5.74
C ASN A 135 -10.44 14.02 6.11
N HIS A 136 -10.45 13.29 7.23
CA HIS A 136 -9.35 12.36 7.54
C HIS A 136 -9.41 11.15 6.63
N HIS A 137 -8.27 10.71 6.11
CA HIS A 137 -8.21 9.54 5.24
C HIS A 137 -6.87 8.80 5.36
N ALA A 138 -6.89 7.54 4.96
CA ALA A 138 -5.68 6.75 4.86
C ALA A 138 -5.46 6.29 3.43
N HIS A 139 -4.21 6.34 2.99
CA HIS A 139 -3.72 5.68 1.79
C HIS A 139 -3.00 4.41 2.20
N ILE A 140 -3.36 3.31 1.57
CA ILE A 140 -2.77 1.99 1.80
C ILE A 140 -2.22 1.53 0.46
N LEU A 141 -0.89 1.52 0.33
CA LEU A 141 -0.22 1.04 -0.87
C LEU A 141 0.18 -0.42 -0.67
N LEU A 142 -0.31 -1.28 -1.53
CA LEU A 142 -0.22 -2.73 -1.39
C LEU A 142 0.62 -3.35 -2.50
N THR A 143 1.41 -4.36 -2.15
CA THR A 143 2.06 -5.22 -3.13
C THR A 143 1.04 -6.06 -3.89
N THR A 144 1.35 -6.39 -5.14
CA THR A 144 0.53 -7.29 -5.97
C THR A 144 1.00 -8.75 -5.90
N ARG A 145 2.07 -8.97 -5.15
CA ARG A 145 2.70 -10.26 -4.92
C ARG A 145 2.84 -10.50 -3.42
N GLU A 146 2.80 -11.75 -3.03
CA GLU A 146 3.18 -12.14 -1.68
C GLU A 146 4.70 -12.00 -1.53
N VAL A 147 5.15 -11.57 -0.37
CA VAL A 147 6.56 -11.58 -0.03
C VAL A 147 6.97 -12.98 0.41
N ASP A 148 8.14 -13.41 -0.05
CA ASP A 148 8.69 -14.71 0.31
C ASP A 148 9.74 -14.56 1.41
N ALA A 149 9.88 -15.57 2.26
CA ALA A 149 10.97 -15.63 3.22
C ALA A 149 12.31 -15.80 2.50
N GLU A 150 13.37 -15.16 2.99
CA GLU A 150 14.70 -15.31 2.41
C GLU A 150 15.11 -16.79 2.35
N GLY A 151 15.43 -17.26 1.13
CA GLY A 151 15.90 -18.59 0.89
C GLY A 151 14.84 -19.63 0.53
N SER A 152 13.56 -19.28 0.47
CA SER A 152 12.57 -20.20 -0.07
C SER A 152 12.70 -20.29 -1.58
N VAL A 153 13.03 -21.49 -2.05
CA VAL A 153 13.01 -21.84 -3.47
C VAL A 153 11.58 -22.29 -3.78
N SER A 154 10.83 -21.51 -4.53
CA SER A 154 9.52 -21.96 -5.00
C SER A 154 9.70 -23.14 -5.96
N ASP A 155 9.04 -24.26 -5.68
CA ASP A 155 9.00 -25.46 -6.52
C ASP A 155 8.31 -25.18 -7.87
N GLY A 156 9.00 -24.60 -8.81
CA GLY A 156 8.38 -24.35 -10.10
C GLY A 156 9.17 -23.54 -11.11
N GLY A 157 10.44 -23.34 -10.94
CA GLY A 157 11.35 -22.90 -12.00
C GLY A 157 11.33 -21.40 -12.34
N SER A 158 10.55 -20.59 -11.66
CA SER A 158 10.65 -19.14 -11.74
C SER A 158 11.21 -18.61 -10.44
N VAL A 159 12.50 -18.31 -10.43
CA VAL A 159 13.11 -17.62 -9.28
C VAL A 159 12.37 -16.30 -9.07
N PRO A 160 11.73 -16.08 -7.90
CA PRO A 160 11.09 -14.80 -7.62
C PRO A 160 12.17 -13.72 -7.64
N ARG A 161 12.00 -12.73 -8.49
CA ARG A 161 12.90 -11.58 -8.50
C ARG A 161 12.63 -10.73 -7.28
N GLY A 162 13.67 -10.42 -6.52
CA GLY A 162 13.58 -9.46 -5.42
C GLY A 162 12.89 -9.93 -4.15
N GLY A 163 12.61 -11.24 -3.98
CA GLY A 163 11.99 -11.77 -2.76
C GLY A 163 10.47 -11.80 -2.80
N PHE A 164 9.86 -11.66 -3.97
CA PHE A 164 8.42 -11.78 -4.19
C PHE A 164 8.07 -13.05 -4.96
N THR A 165 6.89 -13.60 -4.67
CA THR A 165 6.29 -14.72 -5.41
C THR A 165 5.66 -14.24 -6.72
N THR A 166 4.97 -15.12 -7.44
CA THR A 166 4.15 -14.73 -8.60
C THR A 166 2.97 -13.87 -8.17
N LYS A 167 2.44 -13.05 -9.10
CA LYS A 167 1.26 -12.22 -8.83
C LYS A 167 0.06 -13.06 -8.41
N ASN A 168 -0.55 -12.69 -7.31
CA ASN A 168 -1.82 -13.26 -6.88
C ASN A 168 -2.98 -12.53 -7.57
N ARG A 169 -3.47 -13.10 -8.67
CA ARG A 169 -4.55 -12.49 -9.45
C ARG A 169 -5.93 -12.64 -8.81
N ASP A 170 -6.08 -13.50 -7.80
CA ASP A 170 -7.34 -13.63 -7.06
C ASP A 170 -7.69 -12.35 -6.31
N TRP A 171 -6.67 -11.55 -5.95
CA TRP A 171 -6.87 -10.24 -5.32
C TRP A 171 -7.52 -9.20 -6.24
N ASN A 172 -7.59 -9.47 -7.55
CA ASN A 172 -8.26 -8.59 -8.53
C ASN A 172 -9.75 -8.90 -8.72
N LYS A 173 -10.26 -9.94 -8.07
CA LYS A 173 -11.66 -10.35 -8.19
C LYS A 173 -12.60 -9.29 -7.58
N VAL A 174 -13.74 -9.07 -8.22
CA VAL A 174 -14.76 -8.12 -7.75
C VAL A 174 -15.25 -8.49 -6.34
N GLU A 175 -15.44 -9.77 -6.08
CA GLU A 175 -15.88 -10.28 -4.78
C GLU A 175 -14.88 -9.93 -3.66
N VAL A 176 -13.59 -9.90 -3.96
CA VAL A 176 -12.54 -9.52 -3.00
C VAL A 176 -12.63 -8.02 -2.68
N LEU A 177 -12.83 -7.18 -3.68
CA LEU A 177 -13.03 -5.73 -3.49
C LEU A 177 -14.31 -5.44 -2.68
N GLU A 178 -15.41 -6.11 -3.01
CA GLU A 178 -16.66 -5.97 -2.24
C GLU A 178 -16.46 -6.43 -0.79
N GLY A 179 -15.74 -7.52 -0.57
CA GLY A 179 -15.37 -7.98 0.77
C GLY A 179 -14.59 -6.95 1.58
N TRP A 180 -13.66 -6.21 0.95
CA TRP A 180 -12.94 -5.13 1.61
C TRP A 180 -13.85 -3.96 1.97
N ARG A 181 -14.78 -3.59 1.10
CA ARG A 181 -15.77 -2.54 1.36
C ARG A 181 -16.68 -2.91 2.53
N GLU A 182 -17.18 -4.14 2.56
CA GLU A 182 -18.02 -4.65 3.65
C GLU A 182 -17.25 -4.68 4.98
N ALA A 183 -16.00 -5.16 4.96
CA ALA A 183 -15.14 -5.18 6.13
C ALA A 183 -14.90 -3.77 6.66
N TRP A 184 -14.56 -2.82 5.78
CA TRP A 184 -14.35 -1.43 6.20
C TRP A 184 -15.62 -0.80 6.78
N ALA A 185 -16.76 -1.01 6.15
CA ALA A 185 -18.04 -0.51 6.65
C ALA A 185 -18.39 -1.07 8.03
N ARG A 186 -18.10 -2.34 8.27
CA ARG A 186 -18.31 -2.98 9.58
C ARG A 186 -17.34 -2.44 10.63
N ASP A 187 -16.06 -2.36 10.31
CA ASP A 187 -14.99 -2.05 11.25
C ASP A 187 -14.99 -0.55 11.64
N SER A 188 -15.48 0.32 10.74
CA SER A 188 -15.57 1.76 10.95
C SER A 188 -16.88 2.22 11.62
N ASN A 189 -17.80 1.31 11.85
CA ASN A 189 -19.00 1.57 12.63
C ASN A 189 -18.72 1.36 14.13
#